data_f751295cfb74398319d6262f15795c53
#
_entry.id   f751295cfb74398319d6262f15795c53
#
_cell.length_a   1.000
_cell.length_b   1.000
_cell.length_c   1.000
_cell.angle_alpha   90.00
_cell.angle_beta   90.00
_cell.angle_gamma   90.00
#
_symmetry.space_group_name_H-M   'P 1'
#
loop_
_entity.id
_entity.type
_entity.pdbx_description
1 polymer ?
#
loop_
_entity_poly.entity_id
_entity_poly.type
_entity_poly.pdbx_seq_one_letter_code
_entity_poly.pdbx_strand_id
1 'polypeptide(L)'
;IDYRAGNVMSSDAFYASATGTDWARLGVLGVEMEAYGLYINAAMAGKKALTILSVSDNVVTGEELSPEQRQTGLRNMIELALEL
;
A
#
# COMPACT_ATOMS: atom_id res chain seq x y z
N ILE A 1 12.71 7.57 -9.43
CA ILE A 1 11.44 7.46 -8.70
C ILE A 1 11.74 7.09 -7.26
N ASP A 2 11.29 7.92 -6.34
CA ASP A 2 11.45 7.65 -4.91
C ASP A 2 10.44 6.61 -4.45
N TYR A 3 10.90 5.66 -3.69
CA TYR A 3 10.02 4.65 -3.10
C TYR A 3 10.52 4.23 -1.72
N ARG A 4 9.66 3.61 -0.96
CA ARG A 4 10.01 2.97 0.30
C ARG A 4 9.57 1.53 0.27
N ALA A 5 10.38 0.66 0.86
CA ALA A 5 10.04 -0.74 1.04
C ALA A 5 9.86 -1.01 2.52
N GLY A 6 8.81 -1.73 2.86
CA GLY A 6 8.54 -2.05 4.25
C GLY A 6 7.18 -2.71 4.43
N ASN A 7 6.72 -2.69 5.66
CA ASN A 7 5.47 -3.35 6.02
C ASN A 7 4.25 -2.50 5.70
N VAL A 8 3.23 -3.16 5.20
CA VAL A 8 1.91 -2.56 5.03
C VAL A 8 0.88 -3.42 5.75
N MET A 9 -0.22 -2.83 6.13
CA MET A 9 -1.33 -3.52 6.75
C MET A 9 -2.42 -3.77 5.72
N SER A 10 -2.84 -5.03 5.60
CA SER A 10 -4.04 -5.35 4.83
C SER A 10 -5.24 -5.36 5.76
N SER A 11 -6.29 -4.65 5.38
CA SER A 11 -7.51 -4.56 6.16
C SER A 11 -8.70 -4.92 5.28
N ASP A 12 -9.66 -5.61 5.86
CA ASP A 12 -10.94 -5.89 5.20
C ASP A 12 -12.00 -4.84 5.54
N ALA A 13 -11.63 -3.85 6.34
CA ALA A 13 -12.53 -2.78 6.76
C ALA A 13 -11.98 -1.44 6.30
N PHE A 14 -12.75 -0.74 5.48
CA PHE A 14 -12.35 0.56 4.94
C PHE A 14 -12.46 1.62 6.03
N TYR A 15 -11.32 2.17 6.46
CA TYR A 15 -11.20 3.17 7.53
C TYR A 15 -11.83 2.78 8.86
N ALA A 16 -12.29 1.56 9.01
CA ALA A 16 -13.01 1.14 10.20
C ALA A 16 -12.11 0.56 11.28
N SER A 17 -10.85 0.60 11.09
CA SER A 17 -9.90 0.00 12.02
C SER A 17 -9.70 0.87 13.26
N ALA A 18 -10.75 1.30 13.87
CA ALA A 18 -10.70 1.99 15.14
C ALA A 18 -10.25 1.04 16.25
N THR A 19 -9.15 0.34 16.03
CA THR A 19 -8.58 -0.57 17.04
C THR A 19 -7.80 0.19 18.10
N GLY A 20 -7.64 1.50 17.93
CA GLY A 20 -6.82 2.30 18.82
C GLY A 20 -5.33 2.05 18.66
N THR A 21 -4.92 1.19 17.74
CA THR A 21 -3.52 0.89 17.52
C THR A 21 -2.91 1.90 16.56
N ASP A 22 -1.81 2.50 16.99
CA ASP A 22 -1.04 3.42 16.15
C ASP A 22 -0.06 2.60 15.29
N TRP A 23 -0.52 2.17 14.12
CA TRP A 23 0.26 1.34 13.23
C TRP A 23 1.50 2.06 12.69
N ALA A 24 1.44 3.38 12.55
CA ALA A 24 2.59 4.17 12.09
C ALA A 24 3.76 4.07 13.08
N ARG A 25 3.48 4.07 14.38
CA ARG A 25 4.51 3.88 15.41
C ARG A 25 5.17 2.51 15.33
N LEU A 26 4.46 1.52 14.80
CA LEU A 26 4.98 0.17 14.64
C LEU A 26 5.72 -0.03 13.32
N GLY A 27 5.94 1.04 12.58
CA GLY A 27 6.68 0.99 11.33
C GLY A 27 5.85 0.58 10.12
N VAL A 28 4.54 0.57 10.23
CA VAL A 28 3.66 0.27 9.10
C VAL A 28 3.59 1.49 8.20
N LEU A 29 3.94 1.33 6.94
CA LEU A 29 4.04 2.42 5.97
C LEU A 29 2.71 2.83 5.38
N GLY A 30 1.77 1.90 5.29
CA GLY A 30 0.48 2.18 4.69
C GLY A 30 -0.53 1.08 4.95
N VAL A 31 -1.75 1.33 4.50
CA VAL A 31 -2.89 0.41 4.64
C VAL A 31 -3.45 0.17 3.25
N GLU A 32 -3.75 -1.08 2.95
CA GLU A 32 -4.39 -1.49 1.71
C GLU A 32 -5.30 -2.69 2.00
N MET A 33 -5.87 -3.32 1.01
CA MET A 33 -6.92 -4.32 1.26
C MET A 33 -6.68 -5.67 0.57
N GLU A 34 -5.63 -5.83 -0.21
CA GLU A 34 -5.47 -7.02 -1.06
C GLU A 34 -4.16 -7.78 -0.86
N ALA A 35 -3.11 -7.15 -0.33
CA ALA A 35 -1.77 -7.75 -0.31
C ALA A 35 -1.71 -9.04 0.49
N TYR A 36 -2.43 -9.14 1.58
CA TYR A 36 -2.45 -10.36 2.39
C TYR A 36 -2.92 -11.55 1.56
N GLY A 37 -4.04 -11.39 0.87
CA GLY A 37 -4.58 -12.46 0.02
C GLY A 37 -3.64 -12.83 -1.11
N LEU A 38 -3.02 -11.84 -1.75
CA LEU A 38 -2.05 -12.08 -2.80
C LEU A 38 -0.88 -12.92 -2.29
N TYR A 39 -0.29 -12.53 -1.16
CA TYR A 39 0.90 -13.20 -0.64
C TYR A 39 0.59 -14.60 -0.13
N ILE A 40 -0.55 -14.81 0.51
CA ILE A 40 -0.96 -16.14 0.97
C ILE A 40 -1.18 -17.08 -0.23
N ASN A 41 -1.88 -16.62 -1.24
CA ASN A 41 -2.12 -17.44 -2.42
C ASN A 41 -0.82 -17.74 -3.17
N ALA A 42 0.08 -16.79 -3.28
CA ALA A 42 1.37 -17.00 -3.90
C ALA A 42 2.19 -18.04 -3.12
N ALA A 43 2.21 -17.92 -1.80
CA ALA A 43 2.95 -18.86 -0.95
C ALA A 43 2.41 -20.30 -1.08
N MET A 44 1.07 -20.44 -1.10
CA MET A 44 0.44 -21.75 -1.28
C MET A 44 0.75 -22.36 -2.65
N ALA A 45 0.94 -21.53 -3.66
CA ALA A 45 1.30 -21.97 -5.01
C ALA A 45 2.80 -22.12 -5.23
N GLY A 46 3.62 -21.81 -4.24
CA GLY A 46 5.08 -21.83 -4.38
C GLY A 46 5.60 -20.76 -5.32
N LYS A 47 4.90 -19.63 -5.41
CA LYS A 47 5.22 -18.52 -6.31
C LYS A 47 5.67 -17.30 -5.52
N LYS A 48 6.34 -16.38 -6.20
CA LYS A 48 6.75 -15.10 -5.63
C LYS A 48 5.71 -14.04 -5.97
N ALA A 49 5.52 -13.09 -5.07
CA ALA A 49 4.63 -11.97 -5.28
C ALA A 49 5.23 -10.71 -4.66
N LEU A 50 4.88 -9.58 -5.25
CA LEU A 50 5.28 -8.27 -4.78
C LEU A 50 4.11 -7.31 -4.96
N THR A 51 3.93 -6.43 -3.99
CA THR A 51 2.93 -5.37 -4.08
C THR A 51 3.63 -4.03 -4.21
N ILE A 52 3.20 -3.24 -5.18
CA ILE A 52 3.64 -1.86 -5.37
C ILE A 52 2.42 -0.97 -5.20
N LEU A 53 2.55 0.02 -4.33
CA LEU A 53 1.42 0.85 -3.94
C LEU A 53 1.74 2.32 -4.20
N SER A 54 0.76 3.05 -4.73
CA SER A 54 0.77 4.50 -4.78
C SER A 54 -0.01 5.03 -3.58
N VAL A 55 0.60 5.90 -2.81
CA VAL A 55 -0.08 6.52 -1.68
C VAL A 55 -1.01 7.62 -2.20
N SER A 56 -2.31 7.47 -1.98
CA SER A 56 -3.31 8.44 -2.43
C SER A 56 -3.79 9.35 -1.32
N ASP A 57 -3.83 8.85 -0.09
CA ASP A 57 -4.38 9.57 1.05
C ASP A 57 -3.48 9.36 2.26
N ASN A 58 -3.47 10.33 3.17
CA ASN A 58 -2.81 10.18 4.45
C ASN A 58 -3.88 10.15 5.54
N VAL A 59 -4.09 8.98 6.12
CA VAL A 59 -5.16 8.79 7.12
C VAL A 59 -4.86 9.48 8.45
N VAL A 60 -3.60 9.83 8.70
CA VAL A 60 -3.20 10.55 9.91
C VAL A 60 -3.48 12.04 9.77
N THR A 61 -3.13 12.63 8.63
CA THR A 61 -3.28 14.08 8.39
C THR A 61 -4.58 14.43 7.69
N GLY A 62 -5.24 13.46 7.07
CA GLY A 62 -6.42 13.69 6.26
C GLY A 62 -6.14 14.24 4.87
N GLU A 63 -4.86 14.34 4.48
CA GLU A 63 -4.50 14.82 3.15
C GLU A 63 -4.92 13.82 2.09
N GLU A 64 -5.42 14.35 0.98
CA GLU A 64 -5.77 13.56 -0.19
C GLU A 64 -5.08 14.13 -1.42
N LEU A 65 -4.67 13.25 -2.33
CA LEU A 65 -4.13 13.68 -3.61
C LEU A 65 -5.24 14.19 -4.52
N SER A 66 -4.92 15.20 -5.33
CA SER A 66 -5.79 15.63 -6.42
C SER A 66 -5.88 14.53 -7.50
N PRO A 67 -6.88 14.57 -8.39
CA PRO A 67 -6.94 13.62 -9.51
C PRO A 67 -5.67 13.61 -10.35
N GLU A 68 -5.07 14.77 -10.61
CA GLU A 68 -3.82 14.87 -11.37
C GLU A 68 -2.66 14.21 -10.63
N GLN A 69 -2.56 14.42 -9.32
CA GLN A 69 -1.51 13.81 -8.50
C GLN A 69 -1.66 12.29 -8.45
N ARG A 70 -2.89 11.79 -8.37
CA ARG A 70 -3.16 10.34 -8.41
C ARG A 70 -2.74 9.74 -9.73
N GLN A 71 -3.00 10.43 -10.84
CA GLN A 71 -2.62 9.97 -12.16
C GLN A 71 -1.10 9.94 -12.31
N THR A 72 -0.39 10.96 -11.83
CA THR A 72 1.06 11.00 -11.83
C THR A 72 1.65 9.88 -10.99
N GLY A 73 1.10 9.64 -9.80
CA GLY A 73 1.54 8.55 -8.92
C GLY A 73 1.35 7.18 -9.57
N LEU A 74 0.24 6.97 -10.26
CA LEU A 74 -0.01 5.73 -10.99
C LEU A 74 1.03 5.52 -12.09
N ARG A 75 1.37 6.56 -12.83
CA ARG A 75 2.40 6.48 -13.87
C ARG A 75 3.76 6.12 -13.26
N ASN A 76 4.13 6.75 -12.16
CA ASN A 76 5.40 6.45 -11.48
C ASN A 76 5.44 5.01 -11.00
N MET A 77 4.34 4.51 -10.49
CA MET A 77 4.22 3.12 -10.04
C MET A 77 4.43 2.13 -11.20
N ILE A 78 3.84 2.42 -12.36
CA ILE A 78 3.99 1.60 -13.56
C ILE A 78 5.44 1.60 -14.02
N GLU A 79 6.08 2.76 -14.06
CA GLU A 79 7.49 2.87 -14.44
C GLU A 79 8.39 2.07 -13.51
N LEU A 80 8.16 2.16 -12.20
CA LEU A 80 8.92 1.38 -11.22
C LEU A 80 8.74 -0.12 -11.46
N ALA A 81 7.52 -0.56 -11.69
CA ALA A 81 7.22 -1.98 -11.94
C ALA A 81 7.97 -2.50 -13.18
N LEU A 82 8.07 -1.68 -14.23
CA LEU A 82 8.75 -2.07 -15.46
C LEU A 82 10.27 -2.17 -15.30
N GLU A 83 10.84 -1.59 -14.27
CA GLU A 83 12.27 -1.66 -13.98
C GLU A 83 12.65 -2.91 -13.17
N LEU A 84 11.68 -3.61 -12.64
CA LEU A 84 11.92 -4.83 -11.88
C LEU A 84 12.05 -6.03 -12.84
#